data_9426ad41e557b70f40b0331287ae8377
#
_entry.id   9426ad41e557b70f40b0331287ae8377
#
_cell.length_a   1.000
_cell.length_b   1.000
_cell.length_c   1.000
_cell.angle_alpha   90.00
_cell.angle_beta   90.00
_cell.angle_gamma   90.00
#
_symmetry.space_group_name_H-M   'P 1'
#
loop_
_entity.id
_entity.type
_entity.pdbx_description
1 polymer ?
#
loop_
_entity_poly.entity_id
_entity_poly.type
_entity_poly.pdbx_seq_one_letter_code
_entity_poly.pdbx_strand_id
1 'polypeptide(L)'
;MFSFLKPLIFGLDPEAAHDLAIKSLKLNVIPEDFFKVENEKMLETTFLKHKIKNPIGMAAGFDKSAEVFNSLFQLGFGIVEVGTITPKKQLGNPKPRIFRLEEDEALINRLGFNNDGLEVATKRLEEGKLNKRGILGVNVGPNYNSDSFESDFLKCISHLIKLSLADYITINISSPNTENLRDFHDESKLETLMKEVNKL
;
A
#
# COMPACT_ATOMS: atom_id res chain seq x y z
N MET A 1 23.52 8.02 -8.98
CA MET A 1 22.56 9.14 -8.70
C MET A 1 22.05 9.12 -7.27
N PHE A 2 21.49 8.03 -6.77
CA PHE A 2 21.01 7.93 -5.38
C PHE A 2 22.08 8.26 -4.32
N SER A 3 23.28 7.73 -4.44
CA SER A 3 24.39 7.97 -3.50
C SER A 3 24.73 9.48 -3.33
N PHE A 4 24.51 10.28 -4.37
CA PHE A 4 24.71 11.72 -4.33
C PHE A 4 23.56 12.46 -3.62
N LEU A 5 22.32 11.97 -3.78
CA LEU A 5 21.13 12.54 -3.15
C LEU A 5 20.88 12.03 -1.73
N LYS A 6 21.49 10.89 -1.37
CA LYS A 6 21.30 10.24 -0.06
C LYS A 6 21.54 11.20 1.12
N PRO A 7 22.66 11.97 1.20
CA PRO A 7 22.90 12.86 2.33
C PRO A 7 21.81 13.94 2.49
N LEU A 8 21.30 14.47 1.38
CA LEU A 8 20.24 15.47 1.40
C LEU A 8 18.91 14.89 1.88
N ILE A 9 18.53 13.71 1.37
CA ILE A 9 17.29 13.02 1.74
C ILE A 9 17.36 12.55 3.20
N PHE A 10 18.51 12.08 3.65
CA PHE A 10 18.70 11.59 5.02
C PHE A 10 18.80 12.71 6.05
N GLY A 11 19.09 13.94 5.64
CA GLY A 11 18.97 15.13 6.48
C GLY A 11 17.53 15.54 6.80
N LEU A 12 16.54 15.01 6.05
CA LEU A 12 15.13 15.26 6.31
C LEU A 12 14.58 14.25 7.34
N ASP A 13 13.55 14.68 8.09
CA ASP A 13 12.71 13.73 8.82
C ASP A 13 12.22 12.61 7.89
N PRO A 14 12.24 11.33 8.33
CA PRO A 14 11.89 10.21 7.46
C PRO A 14 10.48 10.31 6.85
N GLU A 15 9.51 10.79 7.62
CA GLU A 15 8.13 10.94 7.14
C GLU A 15 7.99 12.13 6.19
N ALA A 16 8.72 13.23 6.45
CA ALA A 16 8.78 14.37 5.55
C ALA A 16 9.44 14.01 4.20
N ALA A 17 10.48 13.18 4.22
CA ALA A 17 11.09 12.66 3.00
C ALA A 17 10.13 11.79 2.20
N HIS A 18 9.32 10.95 2.86
CA HIS A 18 8.28 10.16 2.23
C HIS A 18 7.20 11.05 1.60
N ASP A 19 6.70 12.04 2.34
CA ASP A 19 5.68 12.99 1.85
C ASP A 19 6.19 13.77 0.62
N LEU A 20 7.48 14.14 0.61
CA LEU A 20 8.10 14.77 -0.55
C LEU A 20 8.12 13.84 -1.77
N ALA A 21 8.44 12.56 -1.58
CA ALA A 21 8.42 11.57 -2.66
C ALA A 21 7.00 11.40 -3.23
N ILE A 22 5.98 11.26 -2.38
CA ILE A 22 4.57 11.18 -2.82
C ILE A 22 4.17 12.44 -3.61
N LYS A 23 4.48 13.64 -3.10
CA LYS A 23 4.18 14.90 -3.80
C LYS A 23 4.87 14.98 -5.16
N SER A 24 6.13 14.57 -5.25
CA SER A 24 6.89 14.55 -6.50
C SER A 24 6.28 13.62 -7.54
N LEU A 25 5.83 12.43 -7.11
CA LEU A 25 5.15 11.47 -7.98
C LEU A 25 3.77 11.97 -8.44
N LYS A 26 3.02 12.66 -7.57
CA LYS A 26 1.73 13.29 -7.93
C LYS A 26 1.87 14.36 -9.00
N LEU A 27 2.92 15.15 -8.94
CA LEU A 27 3.16 16.23 -9.89
C LEU A 27 3.56 15.69 -11.27
N ASN A 28 3.82 14.40 -11.39
CA ASN A 28 4.27 13.74 -12.63
C ASN A 28 5.45 14.50 -13.30
N VAL A 29 6.32 15.07 -12.47
CA VAL A 29 7.42 15.96 -12.90
C VAL A 29 8.54 15.17 -13.60
N ILE A 30 8.50 13.84 -13.48
CA ILE A 30 9.51 12.96 -14.05
C ILE A 30 9.06 12.59 -15.47
N PRO A 31 9.78 13.04 -16.52
CA PRO A 31 9.42 12.68 -17.89
C PRO A 31 9.38 11.16 -18.05
N GLU A 32 8.37 10.64 -18.75
CA GLU A 32 8.23 9.19 -19.03
C GLU A 32 9.50 8.59 -19.65
N ASP A 33 10.25 9.38 -20.42
CA ASP A 33 11.51 8.97 -21.06
C ASP A 33 12.68 8.77 -20.09
N PHE A 34 12.60 9.35 -18.89
CA PHE A 34 13.69 9.26 -17.89
C PHE A 34 13.75 7.87 -17.22
N PHE A 35 12.60 7.17 -17.21
CA PHE A 35 12.46 5.82 -16.66
C PHE A 35 12.01 4.82 -17.72
N LYS A 36 12.58 4.91 -18.93
CA LYS A 36 12.41 3.82 -19.90
C LYS A 36 13.02 2.56 -19.32
N VAL A 37 12.18 1.79 -18.63
CA VAL A 37 12.53 0.41 -18.28
C VAL A 37 12.45 -0.41 -19.56
N GLU A 38 13.59 -0.84 -20.06
CA GLU A 38 13.61 -1.83 -21.13
C GLU A 38 12.93 -3.10 -20.61
N ASN A 39 11.89 -3.53 -21.32
CA ASN A 39 11.19 -4.76 -20.95
C ASN A 39 12.02 -5.95 -21.35
N GLU A 40 12.77 -6.49 -20.40
CA GLU A 40 13.50 -7.74 -20.57
C GLU A 40 12.51 -8.90 -20.61
N LYS A 41 12.38 -9.54 -21.76
CA LYS A 41 11.44 -10.70 -21.94
C LYS A 41 11.67 -11.81 -20.91
N MET A 42 12.91 -11.99 -20.43
CA MET A 42 13.23 -12.99 -19.41
C MET A 42 12.65 -12.67 -18.04
N LEU A 43 12.22 -11.42 -17.80
CA LEU A 43 11.57 -11.01 -16.55
C LEU A 43 10.05 -11.15 -16.61
N GLU A 44 9.50 -11.43 -17.79
CA GLU A 44 8.06 -11.65 -17.93
C GLU A 44 7.63 -12.87 -17.12
N THR A 45 6.57 -12.71 -16.36
CA THR A 45 6.01 -13.79 -15.54
C THR A 45 4.49 -13.68 -15.46
N THR A 46 3.89 -14.64 -14.79
CA THR A 46 2.44 -14.65 -14.54
C THR A 46 2.17 -14.58 -13.04
N PHE A 47 1.33 -13.65 -12.63
CA PHE A 47 0.82 -13.54 -11.28
C PHE A 47 -0.71 -13.38 -11.32
N LEU A 48 -1.45 -14.14 -10.50
CA LEU A 48 -2.92 -14.17 -10.48
C LEU A 48 -3.57 -14.30 -11.88
N LYS A 49 -3.00 -15.16 -12.75
CA LYS A 49 -3.42 -15.36 -14.15
C LYS A 49 -3.16 -14.17 -15.10
N HIS A 50 -2.58 -13.08 -14.63
CA HIS A 50 -2.19 -11.93 -15.45
C HIS A 50 -0.72 -12.01 -15.81
N LYS A 51 -0.41 -11.76 -17.08
CA LYS A 51 0.98 -11.59 -17.55
C LYS A 51 1.48 -10.22 -17.08
N ILE A 52 2.64 -10.20 -16.45
CA ILE A 52 3.33 -8.99 -16.02
C ILE A 52 4.72 -8.92 -16.60
N LYS A 53 5.20 -7.70 -16.85
CA LYS A 53 6.48 -7.44 -17.51
C LYS A 53 7.68 -7.80 -16.65
N ASN A 54 7.52 -7.76 -15.32
CA ASN A 54 8.53 -8.15 -14.35
C ASN A 54 7.87 -8.43 -12.99
N PRO A 55 8.53 -9.23 -12.10
CA PRO A 55 7.99 -9.58 -10.79
C PRO A 55 8.25 -8.54 -9.70
N ILE A 56 8.82 -7.37 -10.05
CA ILE A 56 9.14 -6.35 -9.05
C ILE A 56 7.86 -5.60 -8.68
N GLY A 57 7.58 -5.55 -7.37
CA GLY A 57 6.41 -4.87 -6.85
C GLY A 57 6.72 -3.82 -5.79
N MET A 58 5.88 -2.79 -5.72
CA MET A 58 5.86 -1.86 -4.60
C MET A 58 4.89 -2.40 -3.54
N ALA A 59 5.42 -2.68 -2.36
CA ALA A 59 4.61 -3.17 -1.23
C ALA A 59 3.74 -2.07 -0.61
N ALA A 60 2.67 -2.47 0.07
CA ALA A 60 1.86 -1.58 0.90
C ALA A 60 2.71 -0.81 1.93
N GLY A 61 2.28 0.41 2.24
CA GLY A 61 2.99 1.31 3.15
C GLY A 61 3.74 2.44 2.44
N PHE A 62 4.06 2.32 1.16
CA PHE A 62 4.55 3.44 0.36
C PHE A 62 3.37 4.34 -0.06
N ASP A 63 2.45 3.84 -0.85
CA ASP A 63 1.21 4.57 -1.22
C ASP A 63 0.06 4.17 -0.29
N LYS A 64 -0.03 4.86 0.84
CA LYS A 64 -0.95 4.51 1.93
C LYS A 64 -2.42 4.80 1.61
N SER A 65 -2.67 5.66 0.62
CA SER A 65 -4.01 6.20 0.35
C SER A 65 -4.37 6.20 -1.14
N ALA A 66 -3.71 5.36 -1.93
CA ALA A 66 -3.90 5.24 -3.39
C ALA A 66 -3.69 6.57 -4.13
N GLU A 67 -2.62 7.29 -3.80
CA GLU A 67 -2.34 8.63 -4.32
C GLU A 67 -1.49 8.61 -5.59
N VAL A 68 -0.62 7.60 -5.74
CA VAL A 68 0.45 7.60 -6.75
C VAL A 68 0.67 6.24 -7.42
N PHE A 69 -0.25 5.27 -7.26
CA PHE A 69 -0.09 3.92 -7.80
C PHE A 69 0.15 3.89 -9.32
N ASN A 70 -0.48 4.80 -10.09
CA ASN A 70 -0.22 4.92 -11.53
C ASN A 70 1.18 5.43 -11.83
N SER A 71 1.70 6.40 -11.07
CA SER A 71 3.08 6.86 -11.20
C SER A 71 4.07 5.75 -10.87
N LEU A 72 3.76 4.88 -9.91
CA LEU A 72 4.58 3.71 -9.59
C LEU A 72 4.62 2.71 -10.76
N PHE A 73 3.50 2.46 -11.43
CA PHE A 73 3.49 1.66 -12.66
C PHE A 73 4.33 2.30 -13.78
N GLN A 74 4.30 3.63 -13.90
CA GLN A 74 5.15 4.35 -14.87
C GLN A 74 6.63 4.20 -14.56
N LEU A 75 7.02 4.11 -13.27
CA LEU A 75 8.39 3.81 -12.83
C LEU A 75 8.83 2.37 -13.14
N GLY A 76 7.94 1.51 -13.66
CA GLY A 76 8.26 0.17 -14.12
C GLY A 76 7.86 -0.96 -13.17
N PHE A 77 7.22 -0.69 -12.03
CA PHE A 77 6.72 -1.76 -11.16
C PHE A 77 5.65 -2.59 -11.89
N GLY A 78 5.79 -3.92 -11.86
CA GLY A 78 4.80 -4.85 -12.43
C GLY A 78 3.59 -5.04 -11.51
N ILE A 79 3.80 -4.86 -10.20
CA ILE A 79 2.78 -5.00 -9.14
C ILE A 79 2.86 -3.76 -8.24
N VAL A 80 1.73 -3.23 -7.83
CA VAL A 80 1.66 -2.17 -6.81
C VAL A 80 0.59 -2.54 -5.81
N GLU A 81 0.93 -2.53 -4.53
CA GLU A 81 0.00 -2.70 -3.43
C GLU A 81 -0.14 -1.39 -2.66
N VAL A 82 -1.35 -0.84 -2.63
CA VAL A 82 -1.67 0.39 -1.90
C VAL A 82 -2.24 0.08 -0.52
N GLY A 83 -2.16 1.00 0.41
CA GLY A 83 -2.68 0.85 1.77
C GLY A 83 -1.58 0.77 2.82
N THR A 84 -1.93 0.39 4.04
CA THR A 84 -3.18 -0.21 4.53
C THR A 84 -4.29 0.84 4.59
N ILE A 85 -5.43 0.52 3.98
CA ILE A 85 -6.63 1.35 3.99
C ILE A 85 -7.55 0.86 5.08
N THR A 86 -8.08 1.79 5.88
CA THR A 86 -9.06 1.52 6.94
C THR A 86 -10.44 2.11 6.56
N PRO A 87 -11.56 1.62 7.12
CA PRO A 87 -12.89 2.13 6.80
C PRO A 87 -13.02 3.65 6.95
N LYS A 88 -12.45 4.21 8.02
CA LYS A 88 -12.42 5.65 8.30
C LYS A 88 -10.98 6.14 8.20
N LYS A 89 -10.81 7.43 7.87
CA LYS A 89 -9.51 8.11 7.97
C LYS A 89 -8.89 7.89 9.35
N GLN A 90 -7.57 7.67 9.36
CA GLN A 90 -6.82 7.42 10.59
C GLN A 90 -5.48 8.14 10.52
N LEU A 91 -5.14 8.89 11.58
CA LEU A 91 -3.88 9.63 11.62
C LEU A 91 -2.68 8.73 11.97
N GLY A 92 -2.94 7.56 12.53
CA GLY A 92 -1.91 6.66 13.07
C GLY A 92 -1.36 7.13 14.41
N ASN A 93 -0.25 6.55 14.82
CA ASN A 93 0.39 6.84 16.09
C ASN A 93 1.03 8.23 16.13
N PRO A 94 1.24 8.84 17.33
CA PRO A 94 1.95 10.10 17.47
C PRO A 94 3.36 10.08 16.88
N LYS A 95 3.77 11.20 16.29
CA LYS A 95 5.14 11.41 15.81
C LYS A 95 6.09 11.73 16.97
N PRO A 96 7.42 11.39 16.88
CA PRO A 96 8.07 10.66 15.79
C PRO A 96 7.70 9.17 15.81
N ARG A 97 7.58 8.57 14.61
CA ARG A 97 7.11 7.19 14.46
C ARG A 97 7.83 6.40 13.37
N ILE A 98 8.87 6.99 12.77
CA ILE A 98 9.82 6.32 11.88
C ILE A 98 11.23 6.70 12.33
N PHE A 99 12.08 5.70 12.49
CA PHE A 99 13.45 5.87 12.96
C PHE A 99 14.40 5.15 12.02
N ARG A 100 15.41 5.86 11.50
CA ARG A 100 16.50 5.27 10.71
C ARG A 100 17.58 4.77 11.65
N LEU A 101 18.03 3.56 11.42
CA LEU A 101 19.21 2.95 12.04
C LEU A 101 20.28 2.89 10.98
N GLU A 102 21.06 3.97 10.81
CA GLU A 102 21.97 4.13 9.67
C GLU A 102 23.11 3.13 9.70
N GLU A 103 23.64 2.80 10.88
CA GLU A 103 24.71 1.83 11.07
C GLU A 103 24.26 0.40 10.71
N ASP A 104 22.99 0.08 10.96
CA ASP A 104 22.40 -1.24 10.68
C ASP A 104 21.69 -1.31 9.32
N GLU A 105 21.70 -0.21 8.55
CA GLU A 105 20.94 -0.05 7.29
C GLU A 105 19.46 -0.44 7.45
N ALA A 106 18.84 -0.12 8.59
CA ALA A 106 17.51 -0.56 8.97
C ALA A 106 16.56 0.60 9.30
N LEU A 107 15.28 0.27 9.38
CA LEU A 107 14.20 1.18 9.78
C LEU A 107 13.34 0.54 10.86
N ILE A 108 13.04 1.32 11.90
CA ILE A 108 11.99 0.98 12.86
C ILE A 108 10.81 1.92 12.62
N ASN A 109 9.59 1.38 12.62
CA ASN A 109 8.39 2.20 12.55
C ASN A 109 7.29 1.73 13.50
N ARG A 110 6.43 2.71 13.87
CA ARG A 110 5.19 2.50 14.61
C ARG A 110 4.06 3.33 14.01
N LEU A 111 3.86 3.22 12.70
CA LEU A 111 2.97 4.10 11.93
C LEU A 111 1.50 4.01 12.35
N GLY A 112 0.96 2.81 12.61
CA GLY A 112 -0.43 2.61 13.04
C GLY A 112 -1.45 2.90 11.96
N PHE A 113 -1.23 2.42 10.74
CA PHE A 113 -2.15 2.51 9.59
C PHE A 113 -2.65 3.93 9.28
N ASN A 114 -1.75 4.91 9.24
CA ASN A 114 -2.11 6.27 8.83
C ASN A 114 -2.53 6.30 7.36
N ASN A 115 -3.78 6.68 7.10
CA ASN A 115 -4.37 6.75 5.76
C ASN A 115 -5.60 7.67 5.73
N ASP A 116 -6.07 8.01 4.52
CA ASP A 116 -7.20 8.92 4.32
C ASP A 116 -8.58 8.24 4.42
N GLY A 117 -8.62 6.92 4.60
CA GLY A 117 -9.85 6.14 4.71
C GLY A 117 -10.36 5.62 3.36
N LEU A 118 -11.29 4.65 3.46
CA LEU A 118 -11.82 3.89 2.32
C LEU A 118 -12.45 4.78 1.26
N GLU A 119 -13.27 5.75 1.65
CA GLU A 119 -14.00 6.61 0.71
C GLU A 119 -13.05 7.42 -0.19
N VAL A 120 -12.04 8.06 0.41
CA VAL A 120 -11.06 8.86 -0.32
C VAL A 120 -10.19 7.97 -1.22
N ALA A 121 -9.73 6.83 -0.69
CA ALA A 121 -8.95 5.87 -1.46
C ALA A 121 -9.76 5.31 -2.65
N THR A 122 -11.03 4.97 -2.44
CA THR A 122 -11.95 4.51 -3.48
C THR A 122 -12.03 5.50 -4.64
N LYS A 123 -12.27 6.77 -4.34
CA LYS A 123 -12.35 7.82 -5.38
C LYS A 123 -11.07 7.88 -6.22
N ARG A 124 -9.90 7.85 -5.58
CA ARG A 124 -8.60 7.85 -6.27
C ARG A 124 -8.39 6.60 -7.13
N LEU A 125 -8.82 5.43 -6.63
CA LEU A 125 -8.75 4.17 -7.36
C LEU A 125 -9.66 4.18 -8.60
N GLU A 126 -10.88 4.70 -8.49
CA GLU A 126 -11.81 4.86 -9.61
C GLU A 126 -11.24 5.81 -10.68
N GLU A 127 -10.75 6.99 -10.27
CA GLU A 127 -10.13 7.97 -11.16
C GLU A 127 -8.90 7.41 -11.90
N GLY A 128 -8.10 6.58 -11.21
CA GLY A 128 -6.88 6.00 -11.76
C GLY A 128 -7.07 4.69 -12.53
N LYS A 129 -8.23 4.03 -12.45
CA LYS A 129 -8.47 2.66 -12.96
C LYS A 129 -8.16 2.50 -14.45
N LEU A 130 -8.49 3.47 -15.27
CA LEU A 130 -8.29 3.43 -16.72
C LEU A 130 -6.81 3.50 -17.13
N ASN A 131 -5.96 4.04 -16.29
CA ASN A 131 -4.53 4.22 -16.54
C ASN A 131 -3.65 3.12 -15.93
N LYS A 132 -4.26 2.12 -15.30
CA LYS A 132 -3.55 1.03 -14.65
C LYS A 132 -2.77 0.19 -15.67
N ARG A 133 -1.46 0.03 -15.43
CA ARG A 133 -0.53 -0.68 -16.34
C ARG A 133 0.03 -2.00 -15.77
N GLY A 134 -0.45 -2.44 -14.62
CA GLY A 134 0.03 -3.64 -13.92
C GLY A 134 -1.02 -4.20 -12.98
N ILE A 135 -0.59 -5.05 -12.06
CA ILE A 135 -1.46 -5.66 -11.05
C ILE A 135 -1.54 -4.75 -9.83
N LEU A 136 -2.75 -4.38 -9.46
CA LEU A 136 -3.04 -3.52 -8.33
C LEU A 136 -3.63 -4.33 -7.17
N GLY A 137 -2.90 -4.38 -6.06
CA GLY A 137 -3.37 -4.89 -4.77
C GLY A 137 -3.88 -3.76 -3.88
N VAL A 138 -4.87 -4.06 -3.06
CA VAL A 138 -5.32 -3.17 -2.00
C VAL A 138 -5.19 -3.87 -0.66
N ASN A 139 -4.34 -3.34 0.20
CA ASN A 139 -4.14 -3.80 1.56
C ASN A 139 -5.16 -3.12 2.47
N VAL A 140 -5.91 -3.90 3.24
CA VAL A 140 -6.96 -3.41 4.13
C VAL A 140 -6.70 -3.81 5.57
N GLY A 141 -7.10 -2.94 6.49
CA GLY A 141 -6.98 -3.15 7.93
C GLY A 141 -8.10 -2.46 8.69
N PRO A 142 -8.29 -2.79 9.98
CA PRO A 142 -9.30 -2.15 10.80
C PRO A 142 -8.82 -0.79 11.33
N ASN A 143 -9.76 0.05 11.73
CA ASN A 143 -9.46 1.23 12.53
C ASN A 143 -9.03 0.80 13.95
N TYR A 144 -8.10 1.56 14.55
CA TYR A 144 -7.59 1.24 15.89
C TYR A 144 -8.66 1.28 16.99
N ASN A 145 -9.70 2.09 16.79
CA ASN A 145 -10.83 2.28 17.72
C ASN A 145 -12.10 1.62 17.22
N SER A 146 -11.98 0.54 16.43
CA SER A 146 -13.14 -0.21 15.93
C SER A 146 -13.71 -1.12 17.01
N ASP A 147 -15.04 -1.21 17.05
CA ASP A 147 -15.75 -2.15 17.92
C ASP A 147 -15.65 -3.60 17.39
N SER A 148 -15.39 -3.79 16.09
CA SER A 148 -15.21 -5.09 15.45
C SER A 148 -14.28 -4.99 14.25
N PHE A 149 -13.13 -5.61 14.37
CA PHE A 149 -12.14 -5.70 13.28
C PHE A 149 -12.67 -6.51 12.10
N GLU A 150 -13.44 -7.57 12.35
CA GLU A 150 -14.09 -8.36 11.32
C GLU A 150 -15.01 -7.49 10.46
N SER A 151 -15.85 -6.68 11.12
CA SER A 151 -16.76 -5.76 10.42
C SER A 151 -16.01 -4.75 9.56
N ASP A 152 -14.88 -4.23 10.05
CA ASP A 152 -14.05 -3.29 9.31
C ASP A 152 -13.43 -3.96 8.07
N PHE A 153 -12.89 -5.17 8.20
CA PHE A 153 -12.39 -5.94 7.05
C PHE A 153 -13.48 -6.18 6.02
N LEU A 154 -14.64 -6.71 6.44
CA LEU A 154 -15.75 -7.02 5.54
C LEU A 154 -16.27 -5.77 4.82
N LYS A 155 -16.34 -4.64 5.52
CA LYS A 155 -16.72 -3.35 4.92
C LYS A 155 -15.76 -2.93 3.81
N CYS A 156 -14.46 -2.98 4.05
CA CYS A 156 -13.47 -2.63 3.03
C CYS A 156 -13.52 -3.60 1.85
N ILE A 157 -13.54 -4.91 2.13
CA ILE A 157 -13.50 -5.95 1.10
C ILE A 157 -14.74 -5.90 0.22
N SER A 158 -15.95 -5.88 0.81
CA SER A 158 -17.21 -5.82 0.05
C SER A 158 -17.29 -4.58 -0.84
N HIS A 159 -16.82 -3.44 -0.34
CA HIS A 159 -16.79 -2.19 -1.10
C HIS A 159 -15.85 -2.28 -2.30
N LEU A 160 -14.63 -2.79 -2.11
CA LEU A 160 -13.64 -2.95 -3.17
C LEU A 160 -14.07 -3.98 -4.24
N ILE A 161 -14.68 -5.09 -3.82
CA ILE A 161 -15.22 -6.12 -4.73
C ILE A 161 -16.35 -5.52 -5.57
N LYS A 162 -17.33 -4.88 -4.94
CA LYS A 162 -18.50 -4.27 -5.60
C LYS A 162 -18.09 -3.33 -6.74
N LEU A 163 -17.03 -2.58 -6.57
CA LEU A 163 -16.54 -1.59 -7.55
C LEU A 163 -15.42 -2.14 -8.45
N SER A 164 -14.98 -3.38 -8.22
CA SER A 164 -13.88 -4.02 -8.95
C SER A 164 -12.63 -3.13 -9.03
N LEU A 165 -12.15 -2.64 -7.88
CA LEU A 165 -11.08 -1.66 -7.79
C LEU A 165 -9.68 -2.25 -7.62
N ALA A 166 -9.59 -3.56 -7.37
CA ALA A 166 -8.32 -4.26 -7.14
C ALA A 166 -8.30 -5.59 -7.89
N ASP A 167 -7.09 -6.05 -8.26
CA ASP A 167 -6.87 -7.39 -8.81
C ASP A 167 -6.75 -8.43 -7.68
N TYR A 168 -6.31 -7.99 -6.49
CA TYR A 168 -6.34 -8.76 -5.25
C TYR A 168 -6.48 -7.85 -4.03
N ILE A 169 -6.90 -8.43 -2.92
CA ILE A 169 -7.03 -7.74 -1.64
C ILE A 169 -6.17 -8.47 -0.60
N THR A 170 -5.34 -7.73 0.11
CA THR A 170 -4.55 -8.24 1.24
C THR A 170 -5.25 -7.90 2.54
N ILE A 171 -5.61 -8.92 3.31
CA ILE A 171 -6.15 -8.77 4.66
C ILE A 171 -4.98 -8.67 5.63
N ASN A 172 -4.71 -7.47 6.14
CA ASN A 172 -3.56 -7.21 6.99
C ASN A 172 -3.84 -7.51 8.46
N ILE A 173 -3.41 -8.68 8.89
CA ILE A 173 -3.51 -9.14 10.28
C ILE A 173 -2.14 -9.16 11.00
N SER A 174 -1.09 -8.60 10.38
CA SER A 174 0.29 -8.76 10.87
C SER A 174 0.84 -7.56 11.64
N SER A 175 0.20 -6.38 11.57
CA SER A 175 0.73 -5.18 12.19
C SER A 175 0.85 -5.31 13.71
N PRO A 176 2.05 -5.06 14.27
CA PRO A 176 2.23 -5.03 15.72
C PRO A 176 1.75 -3.72 16.35
N ASN A 177 1.40 -2.73 15.52
CA ASN A 177 1.09 -1.36 15.95
C ASN A 177 -0.41 -1.13 16.18
N THR A 178 -1.23 -2.17 16.02
CA THR A 178 -2.67 -2.18 16.32
C THR A 178 -2.91 -3.28 17.35
N GLU A 179 -3.36 -2.88 18.52
CA GLU A 179 -3.61 -3.79 19.64
C GLU A 179 -4.63 -4.86 19.22
N ASN A 180 -4.43 -6.09 19.67
CA ASN A 180 -5.27 -7.26 19.40
C ASN A 180 -5.42 -7.67 17.92
N LEU A 181 -4.80 -6.97 16.96
CA LEU A 181 -4.89 -7.35 15.56
C LEU A 181 -4.27 -8.72 15.27
N ARG A 182 -3.18 -9.04 15.96
CA ARG A 182 -2.50 -10.33 15.84
C ARG A 182 -3.28 -11.51 16.43
N ASP A 183 -4.38 -11.26 17.13
CA ASP A 183 -5.29 -12.32 17.57
C ASP A 183 -5.87 -13.10 16.39
N PHE A 184 -5.92 -12.49 15.20
CA PHE A 184 -6.28 -13.17 13.95
C PHE A 184 -5.23 -14.17 13.44
N HIS A 185 -4.10 -14.33 14.13
CA HIS A 185 -3.19 -15.47 13.91
C HIS A 185 -3.74 -16.76 14.56
N ASP A 186 -4.76 -16.65 15.44
CA ASP A 186 -5.49 -17.81 15.93
C ASP A 186 -6.33 -18.42 14.80
N GLU A 187 -6.23 -19.75 14.65
CA GLU A 187 -6.87 -20.48 13.55
C GLU A 187 -8.39 -20.28 13.54
N SER A 188 -9.03 -20.31 14.70
CA SER A 188 -10.50 -20.19 14.81
C SER A 188 -11.00 -18.80 14.40
N LYS A 189 -10.29 -17.75 14.79
CA LYS A 189 -10.62 -16.35 14.41
C LYS A 189 -10.39 -16.13 12.93
N LEU A 190 -9.27 -16.62 12.39
CA LEU A 190 -8.97 -16.51 10.97
C LEU A 190 -9.98 -17.28 10.12
N GLU A 191 -10.33 -18.51 10.51
CA GLU A 191 -11.32 -19.33 9.82
C GLU A 191 -12.69 -18.63 9.80
N THR A 192 -13.09 -18.04 10.91
CA THR A 192 -14.36 -17.28 11.02
C THR A 192 -14.37 -16.10 10.06
N LEU A 193 -13.31 -15.28 10.06
CA LEU A 193 -13.17 -14.15 9.13
C LEU A 193 -13.24 -14.63 7.67
N MET A 194 -12.48 -15.67 7.31
CA MET A 194 -12.44 -16.18 5.94
C MET A 194 -13.76 -16.79 5.49
N LYS A 195 -14.55 -17.40 6.39
CA LYS A 195 -15.92 -17.86 6.09
C LYS A 195 -16.83 -16.69 5.70
N GLU A 196 -16.73 -15.57 6.39
CA GLU A 196 -17.53 -14.38 6.06
C GLU A 196 -17.04 -13.70 4.76
N VAL A 197 -15.73 -13.62 4.56
CA VAL A 197 -15.16 -13.09 3.30
C VAL A 197 -15.61 -13.92 2.09
N ASN A 198 -15.67 -15.24 2.22
CA ASN A 198 -16.09 -16.13 1.12
C ASN A 198 -17.58 -16.02 0.76
N LYS A 199 -18.39 -15.32 1.56
CA LYS A 199 -19.81 -15.04 1.25
C LYS A 199 -20.00 -13.76 0.42
N LEU A 200 -18.94 -12.94 0.29
CA LEU A 200 -18.96 -11.68 -0.46
C LEU A 200 -18.78 -11.91 -1.96
#